data_0ea93288b82382784bfbd57ad5fcf081
#
_entry.id   0ea93288b82382784bfbd57ad5fcf081
#
_cell.length_a   1.000
_cell.length_b   1.000
_cell.length_c   1.000
_cell.angle_alpha   90.00
_cell.angle_beta   90.00
_cell.angle_gamma   90.00
#
_symmetry.space_group_name_H-M   'P 1'
#
loop_
_entity.id
_entity.type
_entity.pdbx_description
1 polymer ?
#
loop_
_entity_poly.entity_id
_entity_poly.type
_entity_poly.pdbx_seq_one_letter_code
_entity_poly.pdbx_strand_id
1 'polypeptide(L)'
;MKRIFSQIKTRIDAIESHPLFRDVHTLEAEQIPSMMKVWAPMFIHLSMTFRDVNRMFYAYLQPRDAYEREITAHADVDATHWRFLLDDLKTIGNDDDPCFYEEHLKQIWSDAGAPIRRYMYALVVRAQSCGESPYLRVASMESGEATVKLFFATTRLMAGRFKQVTGKT
;
A
#
# COMPACT_ATOMS: atom_id res chain seq x y z
N MET A 1 -8.60 -23.65 8.23
CA MET A 1 -8.42 -22.28 8.76
C MET A 1 -7.16 -22.14 9.59
N LYS A 2 -6.92 -22.85 10.70
CA LYS A 2 -5.71 -22.71 11.54
C LYS A 2 -4.39 -22.77 10.76
N ARG A 3 -4.25 -23.66 9.78
CA ARG A 3 -3.05 -23.80 8.93
C ARG A 3 -2.81 -22.56 8.06
N ILE A 4 -3.88 -21.94 7.52
CA ILE A 4 -3.78 -20.73 6.69
C ILE A 4 -3.27 -19.56 7.55
N PHE A 5 -3.88 -19.33 8.71
CA PHE A 5 -3.44 -18.28 9.64
C PHE A 5 -1.99 -18.47 10.10
N SER A 6 -1.58 -19.71 10.37
CA SER A 6 -0.19 -20.02 10.71
C SER A 6 0.76 -19.68 9.56
N GLN A 7 0.41 -19.98 8.32
CA GLN A 7 1.22 -19.63 7.15
C GLN A 7 1.30 -18.12 6.93
N ILE A 8 0.17 -17.41 7.06
CA ILE A 8 0.14 -15.93 6.98
C ILE A 8 1.07 -15.35 8.05
N LYS A 9 0.92 -15.78 9.30
CA LYS A 9 1.78 -15.31 10.39
C LYS A 9 3.27 -15.54 10.10
N THR A 10 3.66 -16.76 9.69
CA THR A 10 5.05 -17.07 9.34
C THR A 10 5.60 -16.14 8.25
N ARG A 11 4.78 -15.80 7.25
CA ARG A 11 5.17 -14.89 6.17
C ARG A 11 5.32 -13.45 6.67
N ILE A 12 4.41 -13.00 7.53
CA ILE A 12 4.49 -11.68 8.16
C ILE A 12 5.75 -11.57 9.01
N ASP A 13 6.01 -12.55 9.88
CA ASP A 13 7.20 -12.59 10.73
C ASP A 13 8.50 -12.52 9.88
N ALA A 14 8.52 -13.20 8.73
CA ALA A 14 9.64 -13.15 7.79
C ALA A 14 9.81 -11.77 7.13
N ILE A 15 8.72 -11.09 6.78
CA ILE A 15 8.75 -9.74 6.21
C ILE A 15 9.20 -8.74 7.27
N GLU A 16 8.68 -8.84 8.49
CA GLU A 16 9.01 -7.97 9.62
C GLU A 16 10.50 -8.03 9.99
N SER A 17 11.10 -9.20 9.85
CA SER A 17 12.55 -9.40 10.07
C SER A 17 13.43 -8.87 8.92
N HIS A 18 12.85 -8.44 7.80
CA HIS A 18 13.59 -7.91 6.67
C HIS A 18 14.33 -6.61 7.05
N PRO A 19 15.59 -6.41 6.62
CA PRO A 19 16.39 -5.24 6.99
C PRO A 19 15.66 -3.91 6.80
N LEU A 20 14.89 -3.76 5.73
CA LEU A 20 14.11 -2.57 5.44
C LEU A 20 13.23 -2.12 6.61
N PHE A 21 12.46 -3.05 7.22
CA PHE A 21 11.58 -2.74 8.34
C PHE A 21 12.34 -2.53 9.65
N ARG A 22 13.39 -3.33 9.85
CA ARG A 22 14.26 -3.22 11.04
C ARG A 22 15.05 -1.91 11.02
N ASP A 23 15.66 -1.57 9.89
CA ASP A 23 16.61 -0.45 9.79
C ASP A 23 15.89 0.91 9.89
N VAL A 24 14.60 1.00 9.55
CA VAL A 24 13.78 2.21 9.79
C VAL A 24 13.76 2.60 11.28
N HIS A 25 13.82 1.63 12.19
CA HIS A 25 13.86 1.90 13.64
C HIS A 25 15.18 2.53 14.10
N THR A 26 16.25 2.33 13.34
CA THR A 26 17.59 2.82 13.66
C THR A 26 17.97 4.12 12.95
N LEU A 27 17.13 4.60 12.04
CA LEU A 27 17.38 5.87 11.34
C LEU A 27 17.32 7.05 12.31
N GLU A 28 18.25 7.97 12.13
CA GLU A 28 18.18 9.26 12.82
C GLU A 28 16.99 10.06 12.31
N ALA A 29 16.39 10.84 13.20
CA ALA A 29 15.17 11.59 12.89
C ALA A 29 15.34 12.52 11.67
N GLU A 30 16.52 13.14 11.54
CA GLU A 30 16.89 14.06 10.47
C GLU A 30 16.96 13.41 9.09
N GLN A 31 17.13 12.09 9.02
CA GLN A 31 17.17 11.32 7.76
C GLN A 31 15.77 11.02 7.22
N ILE A 32 14.75 11.04 8.08
CA ILE A 32 13.39 10.66 7.73
C ILE A 32 12.79 11.53 6.62
N PRO A 33 12.89 12.87 6.64
CA PRO A 33 12.32 13.70 5.58
C PRO A 33 12.88 13.37 4.19
N SER A 34 14.19 13.18 4.07
CA SER A 34 14.82 12.81 2.80
C SER A 34 14.40 11.43 2.33
N MET A 35 14.29 10.47 3.24
CA MET A 35 13.84 9.12 2.91
C MET A 35 12.38 9.10 2.48
N MET A 36 11.50 9.84 3.15
CA MET A 36 10.09 9.90 2.78
C MET A 36 9.88 10.53 1.40
N LYS A 37 10.67 11.53 1.03
CA LYS A 37 10.64 12.11 -0.33
C LYS A 37 10.95 11.08 -1.42
N VAL A 38 11.81 10.11 -1.13
CA VAL A 38 12.15 9.03 -2.08
C VAL A 38 11.10 7.92 -2.06
N TRP A 39 10.56 7.60 -0.90
CA TRP A 39 9.66 6.47 -0.72
C TRP A 39 8.22 6.76 -1.12
N ALA A 40 7.67 7.87 -0.66
CA ALA A 40 6.24 8.15 -0.83
C ALA A 40 5.78 8.11 -2.30
N PRO A 41 6.55 8.65 -3.28
CA PRO A 41 6.16 8.56 -4.69
C PRO A 41 6.08 7.14 -5.24
N MET A 42 6.86 6.20 -4.69
CA MET A 42 6.82 4.80 -5.13
C MET A 42 5.45 4.16 -4.86
N PHE A 43 4.68 4.70 -3.91
CA PHE A 43 3.33 4.22 -3.61
C PHE A 43 2.25 4.78 -4.54
N ILE A 44 2.55 5.72 -5.43
CA ILE A 44 1.58 6.24 -6.41
C ILE A 44 1.05 5.08 -7.26
N HIS A 45 1.94 4.28 -7.85
CA HIS A 45 1.53 3.15 -8.68
C HIS A 45 0.77 2.08 -7.86
N LEU A 46 1.21 1.82 -6.63
CA LEU A 46 0.52 0.91 -5.72
C LEU A 46 -0.90 1.40 -5.44
N SER A 47 -1.08 2.66 -5.05
CA SER A 47 -2.39 3.20 -4.69
C SER A 47 -3.36 3.26 -5.88
N MET A 48 -2.86 3.59 -7.08
CA MET A 48 -3.66 3.55 -8.30
C MET A 48 -4.14 2.14 -8.61
N THR A 49 -3.23 1.18 -8.63
CA THR A 49 -3.55 -0.22 -8.90
C THR A 49 -4.47 -0.81 -7.83
N PHE A 50 -4.25 -0.48 -6.56
CA PHE A 50 -5.08 -0.94 -5.45
C PHE A 50 -6.52 -0.44 -5.60
N ARG A 51 -6.70 0.85 -5.95
CA ARG A 51 -8.01 1.42 -6.28
C ARG A 51 -8.72 0.63 -7.37
N ASP A 52 -8.02 0.38 -8.47
CA ASP A 52 -8.60 -0.26 -9.65
C ASP A 52 -8.90 -1.74 -9.38
N VAL A 53 -8.03 -2.45 -8.66
CA VAL A 53 -8.27 -3.85 -8.24
C VAL A 53 -9.52 -3.96 -7.38
N ASN A 54 -9.69 -3.07 -6.41
CA ASN A 54 -10.88 -3.07 -5.57
C ASN A 54 -12.16 -2.83 -6.37
N ARG A 55 -12.16 -1.85 -7.28
CA ARG A 55 -13.35 -1.49 -8.07
C ARG A 55 -13.66 -2.47 -9.19
N MET A 56 -12.64 -3.02 -9.85
CA MET A 56 -12.83 -3.82 -11.06
C MET A 56 -12.93 -5.31 -10.79
N PHE A 57 -12.32 -5.79 -9.69
CA PHE A 57 -12.19 -7.23 -9.44
C PHE A 57 -12.79 -7.68 -8.11
N TYR A 58 -12.75 -6.85 -7.05
CA TYR A 58 -13.28 -7.27 -5.75
C TYR A 58 -14.73 -6.84 -5.54
N ALA A 59 -15.11 -5.62 -5.92
CA ALA A 59 -16.50 -5.20 -5.87
C ALA A 59 -17.37 -6.00 -6.84
N TYR A 60 -18.60 -6.30 -6.42
CA TYR A 60 -19.62 -6.90 -7.29
C TYR A 60 -20.46 -5.78 -7.90
N LEU A 61 -20.67 -5.82 -9.22
CA LEU A 61 -21.55 -4.87 -9.91
C LEU A 61 -23.01 -5.00 -9.44
N GLN A 62 -23.43 -6.24 -9.14
CA GLN A 62 -24.76 -6.57 -8.66
C GLN A 62 -24.65 -7.63 -7.56
N PRO A 63 -24.44 -7.21 -6.30
CA PRO A 63 -24.31 -8.15 -5.18
C PRO A 63 -25.60 -8.93 -4.97
N ARG A 64 -25.55 -10.27 -4.95
CA ARG A 64 -26.69 -11.18 -4.87
C ARG A 64 -27.16 -11.42 -3.43
N ASP A 65 -26.26 -11.32 -2.46
CA ASP A 65 -26.53 -11.60 -1.06
C ASP A 65 -25.85 -10.60 -0.11
N ALA A 66 -26.02 -10.79 1.19
CA ALA A 66 -25.43 -9.95 2.22
C ALA A 66 -23.90 -10.02 2.20
N TYR A 67 -23.33 -11.19 1.93
CA TYR A 67 -21.90 -11.41 1.93
C TYR A 67 -21.19 -10.69 0.77
N GLU A 68 -21.76 -10.76 -0.44
CA GLU A 68 -21.27 -10.01 -1.58
C GLU A 68 -21.40 -8.48 -1.39
N ARG A 69 -22.46 -8.03 -0.69
CA ARG A 69 -22.62 -6.61 -0.32
C ARG A 69 -21.52 -6.14 0.63
N GLU A 70 -21.17 -6.92 1.65
CA GLU A 70 -20.09 -6.59 2.57
C GLU A 70 -18.74 -6.53 1.86
N ILE A 71 -18.44 -7.49 0.98
CA ILE A 71 -17.20 -7.46 0.17
C ILE A 71 -17.16 -6.19 -0.68
N THR A 72 -18.26 -5.83 -1.32
CA THR A 72 -18.34 -4.63 -2.17
C THR A 72 -18.18 -3.36 -1.34
N ALA A 73 -18.82 -3.28 -0.18
CA ALA A 73 -18.69 -2.13 0.72
C ALA A 73 -17.24 -1.94 1.20
N HIS A 74 -16.55 -3.04 1.55
CA HIS A 74 -15.14 -2.98 1.93
C HIS A 74 -14.27 -2.54 0.75
N ALA A 75 -14.45 -3.11 -0.43
CA ALA A 75 -13.71 -2.74 -1.63
C ALA A 75 -13.93 -1.27 -2.04
N ASP A 76 -15.15 -0.74 -1.84
CA ASP A 76 -15.46 0.67 -2.11
C ASP A 76 -14.74 1.62 -1.14
N VAL A 77 -14.62 1.26 0.12
CA VAL A 77 -13.83 2.01 1.12
C VAL A 77 -12.36 2.01 0.71
N ASP A 78 -11.79 0.84 0.45
CA ASP A 78 -10.39 0.67 0.08
C ASP A 78 -10.03 1.43 -1.20
N ALA A 79 -10.94 1.48 -2.16
CA ALA A 79 -10.77 2.23 -3.40
C ALA A 79 -10.64 3.75 -3.19
N THR A 80 -10.85 4.27 -1.97
CA THR A 80 -10.69 5.69 -1.65
C THR A 80 -9.34 6.04 -1.05
N HIS A 81 -8.53 5.05 -0.63
CA HIS A 81 -7.29 5.26 0.14
C HIS A 81 -6.21 6.03 -0.61
N TRP A 82 -6.25 6.11 -1.94
CA TRP A 82 -5.35 6.94 -2.74
C TRP A 82 -5.37 8.43 -2.34
N ARG A 83 -6.48 8.91 -1.76
CA ARG A 83 -6.62 10.29 -1.28
C ARG A 83 -5.65 10.58 -0.14
N PHE A 84 -5.47 9.64 0.77
CA PHE A 84 -4.51 9.77 1.87
C PHE A 84 -3.08 9.90 1.34
N LEU A 85 -2.73 9.13 0.29
CA LEU A 85 -1.41 9.28 -0.34
C LEU A 85 -1.22 10.67 -0.96
N LEU A 86 -2.25 11.26 -1.56
CA LEU A 86 -2.14 12.64 -2.09
C LEU A 86 -1.89 13.64 -0.98
N ASP A 87 -2.58 13.50 0.16
CA ASP A 87 -2.38 14.37 1.32
C ASP A 87 -0.97 14.17 1.91
N ASP A 88 -0.49 12.94 1.98
CA ASP A 88 0.88 12.62 2.40
C ASP A 88 1.93 13.24 1.47
N LEU A 89 1.76 13.08 0.15
CA LEU A 89 2.68 13.65 -0.85
C LEU A 89 2.74 15.17 -0.77
N LYS A 90 1.59 15.82 -0.55
CA LYS A 90 1.50 17.26 -0.35
C LYS A 90 2.24 17.69 0.93
N THR A 91 2.10 16.93 2.01
CA THR A 91 2.77 17.20 3.29
C THR A 91 4.29 17.02 3.19
N ILE A 92 4.75 15.98 2.49
CA ILE A 92 6.17 15.62 2.33
C ILE A 92 6.85 16.50 1.28
N GLY A 93 6.11 16.85 0.21
CA GLY A 93 6.62 17.64 -0.91
C GLY A 93 6.90 19.10 -0.53
N ASN A 94 7.73 19.75 -1.33
CA ASN A 94 7.73 21.19 -1.43
C ASN A 94 6.72 21.53 -2.53
N ASP A 95 5.62 22.18 -2.16
CA ASP A 95 4.59 22.64 -3.12
C ASP A 95 5.16 23.59 -4.20
N ASP A 96 6.35 24.15 -3.97
CA ASP A 96 7.03 25.12 -4.85
C ASP A 96 8.03 24.48 -5.84
N ASP A 97 8.23 23.13 -5.81
CA ASP A 97 9.16 22.47 -6.72
C ASP A 97 8.41 21.87 -7.93
N PRO A 98 8.42 22.55 -9.10
CA PRO A 98 7.73 22.06 -10.29
C PRO A 98 8.33 20.75 -10.85
N CYS A 99 9.58 20.42 -10.49
CA CYS A 99 10.23 19.18 -10.92
C CYS A 99 9.88 17.98 -10.03
N PHE A 100 9.25 18.19 -8.89
CA PHE A 100 8.94 17.14 -7.94
C PHE A 100 8.16 15.97 -8.59
N TYR A 101 7.12 16.25 -9.35
CA TYR A 101 6.31 15.21 -9.99
C TYR A 101 7.04 14.51 -11.14
N GLU A 102 7.84 15.23 -11.94
CA GLU A 102 8.58 14.64 -13.04
C GLU A 102 9.63 13.64 -12.55
N GLU A 103 10.40 14.00 -11.53
CA GLU A 103 11.40 13.11 -10.95
C GLU A 103 10.77 11.87 -10.30
N HIS A 104 9.60 12.02 -9.67
CA HIS A 104 8.88 10.90 -9.11
C HIS A 104 8.33 9.95 -10.18
N LEU A 105 7.81 10.47 -11.28
CA LEU A 105 7.37 9.64 -12.39
C LEU A 105 8.55 8.91 -13.03
N LYS A 106 9.70 9.57 -13.24
CA LYS A 106 10.93 8.92 -13.70
C LYS A 106 11.34 7.78 -12.78
N GLN A 107 11.29 7.99 -11.46
CA GLN A 107 11.60 6.96 -10.47
C GLN A 107 10.64 5.77 -10.55
N ILE A 108 9.32 6.02 -10.66
CA ILE A 108 8.33 4.95 -10.80
C ILE A 108 8.58 4.10 -12.04
N TRP A 109 8.99 4.71 -13.16
CA TRP A 109 9.28 3.99 -14.40
C TRP A 109 10.69 3.42 -14.48
N SER A 110 11.60 3.81 -13.61
CA SER A 110 12.96 3.30 -13.55
C SER A 110 13.03 1.80 -13.19
N ASP A 111 14.21 1.23 -13.32
CA ASP A 111 14.48 -0.15 -12.89
C ASP A 111 14.32 -0.30 -11.37
N ALA A 112 14.62 0.74 -10.59
CA ALA A 112 14.37 0.76 -9.15
C ALA A 112 12.89 0.60 -8.79
N GLY A 113 11.98 1.14 -9.62
CA GLY A 113 10.52 0.96 -9.47
C GLY A 113 9.98 -0.39 -9.97
N ALA A 114 10.79 -1.17 -10.70
CA ALA A 114 10.32 -2.43 -11.29
C ALA A 114 9.75 -3.45 -10.27
N PRO A 115 10.31 -3.64 -9.05
CA PRO A 115 9.74 -4.55 -8.08
C PRO A 115 8.29 -4.21 -7.69
N ILE A 116 7.99 -2.93 -7.48
CA ILE A 116 6.62 -2.48 -7.14
C ILE A 116 5.69 -2.73 -8.32
N ARG A 117 6.10 -2.40 -9.55
CA ARG A 117 5.28 -2.66 -10.74
C ARG A 117 4.98 -4.15 -10.90
N ARG A 118 5.97 -5.02 -10.73
CA ARG A 118 5.79 -6.49 -10.78
C ARG A 118 4.81 -6.98 -9.71
N TYR A 119 4.92 -6.45 -8.50
CA TYR A 119 3.98 -6.78 -7.42
C TYR A 119 2.55 -6.38 -7.78
N MET A 120 2.36 -5.18 -8.34
CA MET A 120 1.04 -4.70 -8.75
C MET A 120 0.44 -5.53 -9.88
N TYR A 121 1.25 -5.92 -10.89
CA TYR A 121 0.77 -6.83 -11.93
C TYR A 121 0.38 -8.19 -11.37
N ALA A 122 1.15 -8.73 -10.43
CA ALA A 122 0.80 -9.98 -9.75
C ALA A 122 -0.50 -9.85 -8.94
N LEU A 123 -0.74 -8.70 -8.31
CA LEU A 123 -1.98 -8.41 -7.59
C LEU A 123 -3.19 -8.39 -8.54
N VAL A 124 -3.08 -7.71 -9.69
CA VAL A 124 -4.14 -7.69 -10.72
C VAL A 124 -4.46 -9.09 -11.21
N VAL A 125 -3.45 -9.88 -11.57
CA VAL A 125 -3.64 -11.27 -12.03
C VAL A 125 -4.31 -12.13 -10.95
N ARG A 126 -3.90 -11.97 -9.69
CA ARG A 126 -4.52 -12.68 -8.57
C ARG A 126 -5.97 -12.27 -8.39
N ALA A 127 -6.26 -10.97 -8.36
CA ALA A 127 -7.61 -10.47 -8.19
C ALA A 127 -8.54 -10.93 -9.31
N GLN A 128 -8.07 -10.88 -10.56
CA GLN A 128 -8.80 -11.40 -11.71
C GLN A 128 -9.06 -12.92 -11.57
N SER A 129 -8.11 -13.68 -11.07
CA SER A 129 -8.26 -15.13 -10.89
C SER A 129 -9.24 -15.53 -9.78
N CYS A 130 -9.65 -14.59 -8.90
CA CYS A 130 -10.71 -14.85 -7.93
C CYS A 130 -12.07 -15.06 -8.59
N GLY A 131 -12.29 -14.52 -9.78
CA GLY A 131 -13.56 -14.63 -10.51
C GLY A 131 -14.75 -14.19 -9.67
N GLU A 132 -15.84 -14.96 -9.72
CA GLU A 132 -17.05 -14.70 -8.95
C GLU A 132 -17.04 -15.35 -7.54
N SER A 133 -15.93 -15.97 -7.13
CA SER A 133 -15.86 -16.64 -5.83
C SER A 133 -15.70 -15.61 -4.68
N PRO A 134 -16.71 -15.44 -3.81
CA PRO A 134 -16.60 -14.52 -2.68
C PRO A 134 -15.52 -14.95 -1.69
N TYR A 135 -15.30 -16.25 -1.51
CA TYR A 135 -14.24 -16.77 -0.63
C TYR A 135 -12.84 -16.43 -1.12
N LEU A 136 -12.60 -16.50 -2.44
CA LEU A 136 -11.30 -16.14 -3.01
C LEU A 136 -11.07 -14.63 -2.98
N ARG A 137 -12.11 -13.83 -3.22
CA ARG A 137 -12.03 -12.36 -3.09
C ARG A 137 -11.64 -11.96 -1.66
N VAL A 138 -12.37 -12.46 -0.65
CA VAL A 138 -12.02 -12.18 0.76
C VAL A 138 -10.63 -12.70 1.11
N ALA A 139 -10.26 -13.91 0.73
CA ALA A 139 -8.93 -14.44 1.03
C ALA A 139 -7.81 -13.60 0.40
N SER A 140 -8.03 -13.06 -0.79
CA SER A 140 -7.09 -12.18 -1.47
C SER A 140 -6.99 -10.82 -0.77
N MET A 141 -8.12 -10.22 -0.39
CA MET A 141 -8.18 -8.94 0.35
C MET A 141 -7.50 -9.07 1.72
N GLU A 142 -7.86 -10.07 2.53
CA GLU A 142 -7.26 -10.32 3.85
C GLU A 142 -5.75 -10.58 3.78
N SER A 143 -5.29 -11.25 2.72
CA SER A 143 -3.85 -11.44 2.47
C SER A 143 -3.13 -10.11 2.20
N GLY A 144 -3.79 -9.18 1.53
CA GLY A 144 -3.32 -7.80 1.32
C GLY A 144 -3.26 -7.03 2.63
N GLU A 145 -4.38 -7.02 3.37
CA GLU A 145 -4.52 -6.35 4.67
C GLU A 145 -3.42 -6.75 5.67
N ALA A 146 -3.13 -8.05 5.76
CA ALA A 146 -2.08 -8.54 6.66
C ALA A 146 -0.70 -7.95 6.34
N THR A 147 -0.39 -7.76 5.04
CA THR A 147 0.87 -7.14 4.60
C THR A 147 0.86 -5.63 4.85
N VAL A 148 -0.26 -4.98 4.58
CA VAL A 148 -0.44 -3.54 4.73
C VAL A 148 -0.36 -3.10 6.20
N LYS A 149 -0.84 -3.90 7.15
CA LYS A 149 -0.71 -3.61 8.59
C LYS A 149 0.74 -3.43 9.04
N LEU A 150 1.64 -4.30 8.58
CA LEU A 150 3.07 -4.17 8.89
C LEU A 150 3.66 -2.89 8.27
N PHE A 151 3.29 -2.63 7.02
CA PHE A 151 3.72 -1.43 6.33
C PHE A 151 3.24 -0.15 7.04
N PHE A 152 1.97 -0.08 7.44
CA PHE A 152 1.44 1.07 8.17
C PHE A 152 2.05 1.25 9.56
N ALA A 153 2.41 0.19 10.25
CA ALA A 153 3.14 0.30 11.52
C ALA A 153 4.47 1.04 11.33
N THR A 154 5.20 0.71 10.26
CA THR A 154 6.47 1.34 9.91
C THR A 154 6.29 2.80 9.44
N THR A 155 5.37 3.06 8.52
CA THR A 155 5.13 4.42 8.01
C THR A 155 4.58 5.35 9.07
N ARG A 156 3.78 4.86 10.02
CA ARG A 156 3.31 5.64 11.18
C ARG A 156 4.47 6.11 12.07
N LEU A 157 5.45 5.24 12.30
CA LEU A 157 6.67 5.61 13.04
C LEU A 157 7.42 6.72 12.29
N MET A 158 7.60 6.56 10.99
CA MET A 158 8.26 7.56 10.14
C MET A 158 7.51 8.89 10.15
N ALA A 159 6.19 8.87 10.01
CA ALA A 159 5.36 10.07 10.05
C ALA A 159 5.49 10.82 11.38
N GLY A 160 5.53 10.10 12.51
CA GLY A 160 5.77 10.70 13.82
C GLY A 160 7.12 11.42 13.91
N ARG A 161 8.19 10.81 13.42
CA ARG A 161 9.53 11.40 13.38
C ARG A 161 9.62 12.55 12.38
N PHE A 162 8.99 12.43 11.20
CA PHE A 162 8.88 13.50 10.23
C PHE A 162 8.23 14.75 10.82
N LYS A 163 7.12 14.57 11.52
CA LYS A 163 6.44 15.66 12.24
C LYS A 163 7.35 16.33 13.27
N GLN A 164 8.10 15.53 14.04
CA GLN A 164 9.04 16.07 15.05
C GLN A 164 10.12 16.97 14.43
N VAL A 165 10.65 16.58 13.26
CA VAL A 165 11.74 17.33 12.59
C VAL A 165 11.20 18.51 11.80
N THR A 166 10.08 18.39 11.11
CA THR A 166 9.58 19.39 10.15
C THR A 166 8.48 20.29 10.71
N GLY A 167 7.81 19.87 11.79
CA GLY A 167 6.60 20.53 12.30
C GLY A 167 5.36 20.34 11.42
N LYS A 168 5.47 19.65 10.27
CA LYS A 168 4.35 19.40 9.35
C LYS A 168 3.47 18.22 9.83
N THR A 169 2.16 18.28 9.54
CA THR A 169 1.17 17.24 9.87
C THR A 169 0.34 16.88 8.66
#